data_b83b7937b233a247c76d4f8157515524
#
_entry.id   b83b7937b233a247c76d4f8157515524
#
_cell.length_a   1.000
_cell.length_b   1.000
_cell.length_c   1.000
_cell.angle_alpha   90.00
_cell.angle_beta   90.00
_cell.angle_gamma   90.00
#
_symmetry.space_group_name_H-M   'P 1'
#
loop_
_entity.id
_entity.type
_entity.pdbx_description
1 polymer ?
#
loop_
_entity_poly.entity_id
_entity_poly.type
_entity_poly.pdbx_seq_one_letter_code
_entity_poly.pdbx_strand_id
1 'polypeptide(L)'
;MSILSRLKKSSVKVTPAVKELVGNMRYELIPMKSIEQGILDLPAGAPVSVTCSPVKGISATQEISARLIAAGHEVVPHFAARLVESREHVTKLATWVREQGIKEVFLIAGDAENPAGPYKDGVECCVIF
;
A
#
# COMPACT_ATOMS: atom_id res chain seq x y z
N MET A 1 -42.30 -14.40 -7.88
CA MET A 1 -41.67 -14.25 -6.54
C MET A 1 -40.15 -14.26 -6.72
N SER A 2 -39.52 -13.15 -6.45
CA SER A 2 -38.07 -13.00 -6.62
C SER A 2 -37.33 -13.77 -5.52
N ILE A 3 -36.29 -14.54 -5.89
CA ILE A 3 -35.37 -15.27 -4.97
C ILE A 3 -34.68 -14.30 -3.99
N LEU A 4 -34.59 -13.01 -4.33
CA LEU A 4 -33.99 -11.96 -3.51
C LEU A 4 -34.76 -11.63 -2.21
N SER A 5 -36.04 -12.03 -2.09
CA SER A 5 -36.84 -11.76 -0.89
C SER A 5 -36.57 -12.71 0.26
N ARG A 6 -35.77 -13.77 0.08
CA ARG A 6 -35.44 -14.78 1.09
C ARG A 6 -34.07 -14.60 1.76
N LEU A 7 -33.27 -13.64 1.35
CA LEU A 7 -32.09 -13.26 2.13
C LEU A 7 -32.54 -12.50 3.36
N LYS A 8 -32.92 -13.24 4.43
CA LYS A 8 -32.97 -12.68 5.78
C LYS A 8 -31.63 -11.97 6.00
N LYS A 9 -31.66 -10.64 6.15
CA LYS A 9 -30.56 -9.89 6.72
C LYS A 9 -30.26 -10.54 8.08
N SER A 10 -29.28 -11.42 8.15
CA SER A 10 -28.75 -11.85 9.42
C SER A 10 -28.15 -10.59 10.05
N SER A 11 -28.81 -10.08 11.08
CA SER A 11 -28.26 -9.00 11.88
C SER A 11 -27.08 -9.57 12.64
N VAL A 12 -25.91 -9.58 12.02
CA VAL A 12 -24.67 -9.92 12.72
C VAL A 12 -24.53 -8.88 13.83
N LYS A 13 -24.67 -9.32 15.08
CA LYS A 13 -24.41 -8.45 16.23
C LYS A 13 -22.93 -8.10 16.22
N VAL A 14 -22.62 -6.84 15.89
CA VAL A 14 -21.25 -6.32 15.94
C VAL A 14 -20.88 -6.18 17.42
N THR A 15 -20.04 -7.08 17.91
CA THR A 15 -19.52 -7.04 19.28
C THR A 15 -18.46 -5.93 19.40
N PRO A 16 -18.17 -5.43 20.64
CA PRO A 16 -17.07 -4.49 20.85
C PRO A 16 -15.73 -4.99 20.29
N ALA A 17 -15.40 -6.26 20.45
CA ALA A 17 -14.20 -6.88 19.90
C ALA A 17 -14.13 -6.80 18.36
N VAL A 18 -15.26 -7.03 17.68
CA VAL A 18 -15.32 -6.90 16.22
C VAL A 18 -15.14 -5.45 15.78
N LYS A 19 -15.70 -4.49 16.51
CA LYS A 19 -15.51 -3.05 16.23
C LYS A 19 -14.05 -2.64 16.38
N GLU A 20 -13.40 -3.11 17.44
CA GLU A 20 -11.98 -2.86 17.68
C GLU A 20 -11.11 -3.47 16.58
N LEU A 21 -11.37 -4.73 16.22
CA LEU A 21 -10.64 -5.42 15.15
C LEU A 21 -10.76 -4.66 13.81
N VAL A 22 -11.98 -4.29 13.42
CA VAL A 22 -12.23 -3.54 12.19
C VAL A 22 -11.61 -2.14 12.24
N GLY A 23 -11.65 -1.48 13.42
CA GLY A 23 -11.03 -0.16 13.62
C GLY A 23 -9.52 -0.17 13.48
N ASN A 24 -8.88 -1.32 13.71
CA ASN A 24 -7.43 -1.50 13.62
C ASN A 24 -6.98 -2.13 12.29
N MET A 25 -7.90 -2.35 11.36
CA MET A 25 -7.56 -2.91 10.03
C MET A 25 -6.73 -1.92 9.22
N ARG A 26 -5.64 -2.43 8.62
CA ARG A 26 -4.91 -1.72 7.58
C ARG A 26 -5.53 -2.04 6.23
N TYR A 27 -5.86 -1.02 5.47
CA TYR A 27 -6.37 -1.16 4.10
C TYR A 27 -5.20 -1.30 3.13
N GLU A 28 -5.41 -2.02 2.05
CA GLU A 28 -4.41 -2.15 1.00
C GLU A 28 -4.97 -1.61 -0.31
N LEU A 29 -4.24 -0.69 -0.92
CA LEU A 29 -4.57 -0.12 -2.21
C LEU A 29 -3.56 -0.56 -3.28
N ILE A 30 -4.09 -0.97 -4.41
CA ILE A 30 -3.30 -1.38 -5.57
C ILE A 30 -3.40 -0.27 -6.63
N PRO A 31 -2.26 0.26 -7.15
CA PRO A 31 -2.26 1.25 -8.23
C PRO A 31 -2.87 0.69 -9.52
N MET A 32 -4.16 0.89 -9.72
CA MET A 32 -4.93 0.43 -10.88
C MET A 32 -5.99 1.47 -11.28
N LYS A 33 -6.72 1.22 -12.36
CA LYS A 33 -7.71 2.19 -12.91
C LYS A 33 -8.80 2.60 -11.90
N SER A 34 -9.15 1.72 -10.97
CA SER A 34 -10.18 1.97 -9.94
C SER A 34 -9.64 2.63 -8.67
N ILE A 35 -8.37 3.04 -8.62
CA ILE A 35 -7.71 3.56 -7.42
C ILE A 35 -8.44 4.78 -6.82
N GLU A 36 -9.00 5.64 -7.66
CA GLU A 36 -9.72 6.84 -7.21
C GLU A 36 -10.91 6.48 -6.32
N GLN A 37 -11.71 5.49 -6.74
CA GLN A 37 -12.82 5.02 -5.92
C GLN A 37 -12.33 4.39 -4.62
N GLY A 38 -11.26 3.59 -4.68
CA GLY A 38 -10.65 2.99 -3.49
C GLY A 38 -10.20 4.04 -2.47
N ILE A 39 -9.63 5.16 -2.92
CA ILE A 39 -9.23 6.27 -2.04
C ILE A 39 -10.45 6.95 -1.41
N LEU A 40 -11.52 7.17 -2.20
CA LEU A 40 -12.74 7.81 -1.70
C LEU A 40 -13.49 6.95 -0.67
N ASP A 41 -13.40 5.63 -0.77
CA ASP A 41 -14.08 4.68 0.10
C ASP A 41 -13.34 4.46 1.44
N LEU A 42 -12.12 4.99 1.60
CA LEU A 42 -11.36 4.86 2.83
C LEU A 42 -12.01 5.64 3.99
N PRO A 43 -12.11 5.04 5.18
CA PRO A 43 -12.42 5.79 6.39
C PRO A 43 -11.37 6.89 6.65
N ALA A 44 -11.79 8.03 7.15
CA ALA A 44 -10.88 9.13 7.48
C ALA A 44 -9.77 8.68 8.44
N GLY A 45 -8.52 8.99 8.12
CA GLY A 45 -7.35 8.65 8.93
C GLY A 45 -7.00 7.15 8.96
N ALA A 46 -7.64 6.32 8.14
CA ALA A 46 -7.36 4.88 8.10
C ALA A 46 -5.88 4.59 7.77
N PRO A 47 -5.26 3.59 8.40
CA PRO A 47 -3.94 3.12 8.03
C PRO A 47 -4.01 2.38 6.68
N VAL A 48 -3.12 2.72 5.76
CA VAL A 48 -3.15 2.23 4.38
C VAL A 48 -1.78 1.71 3.94
N SER A 49 -1.75 0.54 3.31
CA SER A 49 -0.61 0.08 2.52
C SER A 49 -0.85 0.38 1.04
N VAL A 50 0.19 0.76 0.32
CA VAL A 50 0.13 0.97 -1.14
C VAL A 50 1.08 -0.01 -1.81
N THR A 51 0.55 -0.93 -2.61
CA THR A 51 1.34 -1.96 -3.27
C THR A 51 2.20 -1.39 -4.39
N CYS A 52 3.29 -2.10 -4.70
CA CYS A 52 4.18 -1.78 -5.80
C CYS A 52 3.96 -2.81 -6.94
N SER A 53 3.36 -2.34 -8.02
CA SER A 53 3.11 -3.17 -9.21
C SER A 53 4.27 -3.09 -10.20
N PRO A 54 4.74 -4.20 -10.80
CA PRO A 54 5.77 -4.16 -11.83
C PRO A 54 5.34 -3.38 -13.08
N VAL A 55 4.04 -3.30 -13.36
CA VAL A 55 3.49 -2.57 -14.52
C VAL A 55 3.49 -1.06 -14.28
N LYS A 56 3.20 -0.61 -13.06
CA LYS A 56 3.09 0.81 -12.70
C LYS A 56 4.37 1.39 -12.11
N GLY A 57 5.22 0.54 -11.57
CA GLY A 57 6.49 0.94 -10.99
C GLY A 57 6.39 1.61 -9.62
N ILE A 58 7.55 1.92 -9.07
CA ILE A 58 7.71 2.56 -7.75
C ILE A 58 7.11 3.97 -7.74
N SER A 59 7.22 4.72 -8.83
CA SER A 59 6.72 6.08 -8.93
C SER A 59 5.21 6.19 -8.71
N ALA A 60 4.43 5.23 -9.20
CA ALA A 60 2.99 5.19 -8.95
C ALA A 60 2.67 4.95 -7.47
N THR A 61 3.44 4.09 -6.79
CA THR A 61 3.32 3.88 -5.35
C THR A 61 3.63 5.16 -4.58
N GLN A 62 4.69 5.89 -4.96
CA GLN A 62 5.05 7.17 -4.33
C GLN A 62 3.96 8.23 -4.52
N GLU A 63 3.43 8.38 -5.74
CA GLU A 63 2.38 9.35 -6.05
C GLU A 63 1.13 9.12 -5.20
N ILE A 64 0.62 7.88 -5.18
CA ILE A 64 -0.58 7.53 -4.40
C ILE A 64 -0.32 7.69 -2.91
N SER A 65 0.85 7.26 -2.42
CA SER A 65 1.23 7.41 -1.02
C SER A 65 1.26 8.88 -0.59
N ALA A 66 1.85 9.76 -1.39
CA ALA A 66 1.90 11.21 -1.10
C ALA A 66 0.49 11.82 -1.03
N ARG A 67 -0.42 11.42 -1.93
CA ARG A 67 -1.82 11.87 -1.92
C ARG A 67 -2.56 11.42 -0.66
N LEU A 68 -2.37 10.17 -0.25
CA LEU A 68 -2.97 9.62 0.97
C LEU A 68 -2.43 10.29 2.23
N ILE A 69 -1.13 10.56 2.30
CA ILE A 69 -0.51 11.30 3.41
C ILE A 69 -1.09 12.71 3.50
N ALA A 70 -1.21 13.42 2.36
CA ALA A 70 -1.83 14.74 2.30
C ALA A 70 -3.30 14.73 2.73
N ALA A 71 -4.01 13.61 2.55
CA ALA A 71 -5.37 13.40 3.02
C ALA A 71 -5.47 12.97 4.51
N GLY A 72 -4.34 12.82 5.20
CA GLY A 72 -4.28 12.52 6.64
C GLY A 72 -4.24 11.03 6.99
N HIS A 73 -3.94 10.16 6.02
CA HIS A 73 -3.77 8.73 6.26
C HIS A 73 -2.35 8.39 6.74
N GLU A 74 -2.23 7.36 7.58
CA GLU A 74 -0.95 6.71 7.86
C GLU A 74 -0.65 5.72 6.75
N VAL A 75 0.49 5.88 6.06
CA VAL A 75 0.79 5.12 4.85
C VAL A 75 2.05 4.29 5.01
N VAL A 76 1.97 3.02 4.57
CA VAL A 76 3.11 2.11 4.40
C VAL A 76 3.24 1.79 2.90
N PRO A 77 4.16 2.44 2.18
CA PRO A 77 4.41 2.12 0.79
C PRO A 77 5.18 0.79 0.68
N HIS A 78 4.82 -0.03 -0.32
CA HIS A 78 5.60 -1.18 -0.72
C HIS A 78 6.63 -0.76 -1.78
N PHE A 79 7.86 -1.16 -1.62
CA PHE A 79 8.90 -1.01 -2.64
C PHE A 79 9.40 -2.38 -3.08
N ALA A 80 9.33 -2.64 -4.38
CA ALA A 80 9.82 -3.86 -4.98
C ALA A 80 11.31 -3.71 -5.32
N ALA A 81 12.17 -4.45 -4.65
CA ALA A 81 13.62 -4.39 -4.85
C ALA A 81 14.03 -4.62 -6.31
N ARG A 82 13.33 -5.55 -7.00
CA ARG A 82 13.59 -5.84 -8.41
C ARG A 82 13.24 -4.71 -9.38
N LEU A 83 12.59 -3.64 -8.90
CA LEU A 83 12.32 -2.40 -9.67
C LEU A 83 13.29 -1.26 -9.30
N VAL A 84 14.19 -1.49 -8.36
CA VAL A 84 15.20 -0.50 -7.97
C VAL A 84 16.40 -0.60 -8.90
N GLU A 85 16.73 0.50 -9.55
CA GLU A 85 17.71 0.55 -10.65
C GLU A 85 19.16 0.63 -10.17
N SER A 86 19.40 1.31 -9.04
CA SER A 86 20.75 1.58 -8.55
C SER A 86 20.76 1.96 -7.06
N ARG A 87 21.97 2.09 -6.50
CA ARG A 87 22.18 2.59 -5.14
C ARG A 87 21.66 4.03 -4.97
N GLU A 88 21.86 4.87 -5.98
CA GLU A 88 21.33 6.24 -5.97
C GLU A 88 19.80 6.23 -5.93
N HIS A 89 19.16 5.28 -6.62
CA HIS A 89 17.71 5.12 -6.56
C HIS A 89 17.25 4.77 -5.15
N VAL A 90 17.92 3.85 -4.44
CA VAL A 90 17.63 3.56 -3.02
C VAL A 90 17.75 4.81 -2.17
N THR A 91 18.84 5.56 -2.33
CA THR A 91 19.07 6.80 -1.56
C THR A 91 17.97 7.85 -1.80
N LYS A 92 17.50 7.99 -3.06
CA LYS A 92 16.37 8.88 -3.39
C LYS A 92 15.08 8.42 -2.74
N LEU A 93 14.80 7.12 -2.74
CA LEU A 93 13.62 6.56 -2.08
C LEU A 93 13.67 6.78 -0.56
N ALA A 94 14.81 6.51 0.08
CA ALA A 94 15.00 6.74 1.51
C ALA A 94 14.85 8.22 1.88
N THR A 95 15.36 9.13 1.05
CA THR A 95 15.17 10.57 1.22
C THR A 95 13.71 10.95 1.13
N TRP A 96 13.02 10.48 0.10
CA TRP A 96 11.60 10.73 -0.09
C TRP A 96 10.76 10.20 1.09
N VAL A 97 11.05 9.00 1.59
CA VAL A 97 10.37 8.42 2.77
C VAL A 97 10.48 9.35 3.97
N ARG A 98 11.68 9.89 4.24
CA ARG A 98 11.91 10.83 5.34
C ARG A 98 11.18 12.16 5.14
N GLU A 99 11.23 12.72 3.94
CA GLU A 99 10.57 13.97 3.60
C GLU A 99 9.04 13.89 3.72
N GLN A 100 8.45 12.73 3.42
CA GLN A 100 7.03 12.46 3.59
C GLN A 100 6.63 12.15 5.04
N GLY A 101 7.58 12.00 5.95
CA GLY A 101 7.33 11.62 7.34
C GLY A 101 6.83 10.18 7.50
N ILE A 102 7.11 9.32 6.52
CA ILE A 102 6.73 7.90 6.54
C ILE A 102 7.58 7.18 7.59
N LYS A 103 6.91 6.41 8.46
CA LYS A 103 7.56 5.69 9.55
C LYS A 103 7.94 4.27 9.19
N GLU A 104 7.22 3.66 8.26
CA GLU A 104 7.36 2.26 7.88
C GLU A 104 7.31 2.13 6.36
N VAL A 105 8.14 1.26 5.82
CA VAL A 105 8.10 0.82 4.43
C VAL A 105 8.06 -0.71 4.38
N PHE A 106 7.40 -1.27 3.39
CA PHE A 106 7.42 -2.70 3.16
C PHE A 106 8.27 -3.02 1.94
N LEU A 107 9.46 -3.55 2.20
CA LEU A 107 10.42 -3.90 1.16
C LEU A 107 10.19 -5.34 0.73
N ILE A 108 9.76 -5.52 -0.51
CA ILE A 108 9.48 -6.84 -1.11
C ILE A 108 10.46 -7.14 -2.24
N ALA A 109 10.61 -8.42 -2.60
CA ALA A 109 11.38 -8.79 -3.78
C ALA A 109 10.74 -8.20 -5.05
N GLY A 110 9.43 -8.38 -5.20
CA GLY A 110 8.65 -7.98 -6.38
C GLY A 110 8.59 -9.08 -7.44
N ASP A 111 7.64 -8.93 -8.37
CA ASP A 111 7.27 -9.95 -9.37
C ASP A 111 7.91 -9.69 -10.76
N ALA A 112 8.77 -8.67 -10.88
CA ALA A 112 9.45 -8.42 -12.15
C ALA A 112 10.37 -9.59 -12.51
N GLU A 113 10.20 -10.17 -13.69
CA GLU A 113 11.03 -11.29 -14.16
C GLU A 113 12.50 -10.91 -14.24
N ASN A 114 12.77 -9.72 -14.80
CA ASN A 114 14.12 -9.17 -14.91
C ASN A 114 14.26 -8.00 -13.95
N PRO A 115 15.21 -8.04 -13.00
CA PRO A 115 15.49 -6.89 -12.15
C PRO A 115 15.95 -5.68 -12.97
N ALA A 116 15.48 -4.50 -12.59
CA ALA A 116 15.88 -3.23 -13.21
C ALA A 116 17.31 -2.81 -12.84
N GLY A 117 17.83 -3.35 -11.74
CA GLY A 117 19.16 -3.08 -11.22
C GLY A 117 19.76 -4.30 -10.53
N PRO A 118 20.73 -4.12 -9.60
CA PRO A 118 21.48 -5.22 -9.00
C PRO A 118 20.69 -6.03 -7.97
N TYR A 119 19.51 -5.53 -7.52
CA TYR A 119 18.78 -6.09 -6.39
C TYR A 119 17.83 -7.19 -6.81
N LYS A 120 17.94 -8.35 -6.17
CA LYS A 120 17.08 -9.53 -6.41
C LYS A 120 15.98 -9.68 -5.39
N ASP A 121 16.23 -9.21 -4.17
CA ASP A 121 15.30 -9.29 -3.04
C ASP A 121 15.38 -8.05 -2.13
N GLY A 122 14.46 -7.99 -1.16
CA GLY A 122 14.37 -6.87 -0.23
C GLY A 122 15.55 -6.77 0.73
N VAL A 123 16.23 -7.89 1.04
CA VAL A 123 17.35 -7.90 1.99
C VAL A 123 18.56 -7.17 1.39
N GLU A 124 18.87 -7.43 0.11
CA GLU A 124 19.96 -6.73 -0.60
C GLU A 124 19.72 -5.22 -0.66
N CYS A 125 18.46 -4.81 -0.80
CA CYS A 125 18.07 -3.41 -0.83
C CYS A 125 18.09 -2.76 0.57
N CYS A 126 17.69 -3.51 1.60
CA CYS A 126 17.56 -3.04 2.99
C CYS A 126 18.88 -2.55 3.60
N VAL A 127 20.01 -3.14 3.21
CA VAL A 127 21.36 -2.76 3.73
C VAL A 127 21.73 -1.31 3.36
N ILE A 128 21.03 -0.71 2.40
CA ILE A 128 21.30 0.65 1.92
C ILE A 128 20.22 1.64 2.40
N PHE A 129 19.01 1.12 2.73
CA PHE A 129 17.87 1.90 3.17
C PHE A 129 18.05 2.38 4.62
#